data_b79f028babcb573c54981be347ad4cd3
#
_entry.id   b79f028babcb573c54981be347ad4cd3
#
_cell.length_a   1.000
_cell.length_b   1.000
_cell.length_c   1.000
_cell.angle_alpha   90.00
_cell.angle_beta   90.00
_cell.angle_gamma   90.00
#
_symmetry.space_group_name_H-M   'P 1'
#
loop_
_entity.id
_entity.type
_entity.pdbx_description
1 polymer ?
#
loop_
_entity_poly.entity_id
_entity_poly.type
_entity_poly.pdbx_seq_one_letter_code
_entity_poly.pdbx_strand_id
1 'polypeptide(L)'
;MANYCHLSYEDRKNIEDGLNDNKSINQIAKEITRCHSTILREIDRNKTFSKPTNWNYGNIYENPNYNPHCPKLEKTPYVCNGCKSRSDCRKERYTYYARKADDTYKEIKSQARRGINLTPEEVYKINITLTPLIKKGQTINHLYINHPDILDFSKPSFYNYVNNGVFDFKPIDFPRIVKYKKRNNSNNRRSRKEREILIGRKYTDFTEFTSNNPDLNIIEMDTVCGLQDESDCFLTLLWRKSKFMLIFKLESQTTDEVTRIFKILQNLIPLDVYKNLFSIILTNNGHEFFDVNSIECIQDTGEYVTHLFFCDPHMSCQKGMIEKNHEFIRYILSKGSSFKKITQEDCDLLVNNINSLCRDSLNGKSPYEAMLFLCDESILKLLNCHYIKPDEVVLNDSLLKQ
;
A
#
# COMPACT_ATOMS: atom_id res chain seq x y z
N MET A 1 21.66 -27.11 10.67
CA MET A 1 20.96 -27.30 9.36
C MET A 1 21.90 -26.78 8.28
N ALA A 2 22.26 -27.61 7.27
CA ALA A 2 23.12 -27.17 6.18
C ALA A 2 22.37 -26.13 5.34
N ASN A 3 22.88 -24.91 5.28
CA ASN A 3 22.37 -23.87 4.38
C ASN A 3 22.64 -24.28 2.94
N TYR A 4 21.60 -24.80 2.27
CA TYR A 4 21.62 -25.08 0.82
C TYR A 4 21.63 -23.76 0.04
N CYS A 5 22.82 -23.23 -0.23
CA CYS A 5 22.98 -22.09 -1.14
C CYS A 5 23.11 -22.58 -2.57
N HIS A 6 22.32 -22.01 -3.49
CA HIS A 6 22.49 -22.19 -4.93
C HIS A 6 23.86 -21.65 -5.38
N LEU A 7 24.38 -22.20 -6.52
CA LEU A 7 25.61 -21.70 -7.11
C LEU A 7 25.42 -20.23 -7.57
N SER A 8 26.36 -19.38 -7.19
CA SER A 8 26.45 -17.99 -7.63
C SER A 8 27.04 -17.92 -9.05
N TYR A 9 26.96 -16.74 -9.69
CA TYR A 9 27.68 -16.52 -10.95
C TYR A 9 29.19 -16.71 -10.81
N GLU A 10 29.77 -16.28 -9.68
CA GLU A 10 31.18 -16.43 -9.38
C GLU A 10 31.58 -17.92 -9.21
N ASP A 11 30.74 -18.71 -8.52
CA ASP A 11 30.94 -20.16 -8.45
C ASP A 11 30.95 -20.78 -9.85
N ARG A 12 30.03 -20.40 -10.73
CA ARG A 12 29.96 -20.89 -12.12
C ARG A 12 31.18 -20.48 -12.95
N LYS A 13 31.67 -19.27 -12.75
CA LYS A 13 32.88 -18.76 -13.40
C LYS A 13 34.12 -19.55 -12.96
N ASN A 14 34.26 -19.80 -11.66
CA ASN A 14 35.33 -20.63 -11.13
C ASN A 14 35.27 -22.08 -11.66
N ILE A 15 34.08 -22.62 -11.89
CA ILE A 15 33.90 -23.93 -12.56
C ILE A 15 34.40 -23.85 -14.01
N GLU A 16 34.02 -22.83 -14.79
CA GLU A 16 34.45 -22.66 -16.18
C GLU A 16 35.97 -22.52 -16.29
N ASP A 17 36.59 -21.67 -15.46
CA ASP A 17 38.00 -21.42 -15.43
C ASP A 17 38.78 -22.69 -15.02
N GLY A 18 38.33 -23.39 -13.99
CA GLY A 18 38.92 -24.66 -13.57
C GLY A 18 38.84 -25.75 -14.65
N LEU A 19 37.75 -25.82 -15.40
CA LEU A 19 37.59 -26.74 -16.54
C LEU A 19 38.54 -26.35 -17.71
N ASN A 20 38.70 -25.06 -17.98
CA ASN A 20 39.64 -24.58 -19.02
C ASN A 20 41.08 -24.87 -18.65
N ASP A 21 41.42 -24.81 -17.36
CA ASP A 21 42.74 -25.16 -16.81
C ASP A 21 42.99 -26.66 -16.66
N ASN A 22 42.03 -27.51 -17.09
CA ASN A 22 42.11 -28.96 -16.94
C ASN A 22 42.20 -29.47 -15.49
N LYS A 23 41.67 -28.71 -14.52
CA LYS A 23 41.58 -29.15 -13.14
C LYS A 23 40.56 -30.30 -13.01
N SER A 24 40.81 -31.22 -12.09
CA SER A 24 39.84 -32.27 -11.78
C SER A 24 38.61 -31.69 -11.06
N ILE A 25 37.45 -32.34 -11.22
CA ILE A 25 36.21 -31.92 -10.53
C ILE A 25 36.40 -31.85 -9.00
N ASN A 26 37.24 -32.71 -8.44
CA ASN A 26 37.53 -32.68 -7.01
C ASN A 26 38.36 -31.44 -6.60
N GLN A 27 39.25 -30.98 -7.46
CA GLN A 27 39.99 -29.74 -7.22
C GLN A 27 39.06 -28.53 -7.28
N ILE A 28 38.26 -28.44 -8.32
CA ILE A 28 37.24 -27.38 -8.48
C ILE A 28 36.30 -27.38 -7.28
N ALA A 29 35.82 -28.56 -6.85
CA ALA A 29 34.94 -28.72 -5.71
C ALA A 29 35.52 -28.16 -4.40
N LYS A 30 36.81 -28.42 -4.17
CA LYS A 30 37.54 -27.89 -3.00
C LYS A 30 37.69 -26.37 -3.06
N GLU A 31 38.04 -25.83 -4.24
CA GLU A 31 38.23 -24.36 -4.43
C GLU A 31 36.97 -23.58 -4.15
N ILE A 32 35.80 -24.04 -4.60
CA ILE A 32 34.52 -23.33 -4.42
C ILE A 32 33.72 -23.84 -3.18
N THR A 33 34.32 -24.72 -2.38
CA THR A 33 33.67 -25.29 -1.16
C THR A 33 32.33 -25.94 -1.42
N ARG A 34 32.19 -26.67 -2.52
CA ARG A 34 30.96 -27.36 -2.92
C ARG A 34 31.19 -28.85 -3.07
N CYS A 35 30.08 -29.61 -3.04
CA CYS A 35 30.11 -31.05 -3.25
C CYS A 35 30.43 -31.37 -4.72
N HIS A 36 31.29 -32.38 -4.95
CA HIS A 36 31.63 -32.91 -6.26
C HIS A 36 30.39 -33.22 -7.14
N SER A 37 29.37 -33.84 -6.56
CA SER A 37 28.12 -34.17 -7.26
C SER A 37 27.33 -32.93 -7.70
N THR A 38 27.43 -31.81 -6.97
CA THR A 38 26.79 -30.54 -7.32
C THR A 38 27.39 -29.96 -8.60
N ILE A 39 28.73 -30.00 -8.70
CA ILE A 39 29.43 -29.51 -9.88
C ILE A 39 29.16 -30.38 -11.10
N LEU A 40 29.18 -31.70 -10.97
CA LEU A 40 28.84 -32.58 -12.06
C LEU A 40 27.41 -32.35 -12.59
N ARG A 41 26.41 -32.18 -11.68
CA ARG A 41 25.04 -31.89 -12.07
C ARG A 41 24.94 -30.51 -12.75
N GLU A 42 25.66 -29.51 -12.27
CA GLU A 42 25.69 -28.19 -12.90
C GLU A 42 26.25 -28.23 -14.31
N ILE A 43 27.38 -28.93 -14.52
CA ILE A 43 27.99 -29.11 -15.83
C ILE A 43 27.06 -29.88 -16.77
N ASP A 44 26.49 -30.98 -16.30
CA ASP A 44 25.64 -31.84 -17.13
C ASP A 44 24.36 -31.13 -17.60
N ARG A 45 23.75 -30.34 -16.70
CA ARG A 45 22.55 -29.55 -17.03
C ARG A 45 22.81 -28.39 -17.99
N ASN A 46 23.98 -27.78 -17.94
CA ASN A 46 24.28 -26.52 -18.62
C ASN A 46 25.33 -26.65 -19.73
N LYS A 47 25.80 -27.89 -20.05
CA LYS A 47 26.68 -28.12 -21.19
C LYS A 47 25.98 -27.74 -22.50
N THR A 48 26.65 -26.96 -23.32
CA THR A 48 26.15 -26.49 -24.61
C THR A 48 26.77 -27.33 -25.75
N PHE A 49 25.90 -27.84 -26.58
CA PHE A 49 26.31 -28.54 -27.78
C PHE A 49 26.81 -27.58 -28.87
N SER A 50 27.84 -27.93 -29.59
CA SER A 50 28.30 -27.24 -30.78
C SER A 50 28.79 -28.23 -31.86
N LYS A 51 28.40 -27.94 -33.09
CA LYS A 51 28.85 -28.71 -34.24
C LYS A 51 30.35 -28.54 -34.51
N PRO A 52 31.01 -29.50 -35.25
CA PRO A 52 32.41 -29.36 -35.65
C PRO A 52 32.65 -28.10 -36.49
N THR A 53 33.84 -27.50 -36.39
CA THR A 53 34.18 -26.21 -37.05
C THR A 53 34.41 -26.33 -38.57
N ASN A 54 34.75 -27.50 -39.10
CA ASN A 54 35.00 -27.72 -40.54
C ASN A 54 33.78 -28.35 -41.24
N TRP A 55 32.68 -27.59 -41.31
CA TRP A 55 31.43 -27.99 -41.95
C TRP A 55 31.43 -27.82 -43.48
N ASN A 56 32.51 -27.31 -44.10
CA ASN A 56 32.55 -26.86 -45.49
C ASN A 56 32.76 -27.98 -46.52
N TYR A 57 32.81 -29.26 -46.15
CA TYR A 57 33.02 -30.39 -47.05
C TYR A 57 31.87 -31.40 -46.98
N GLY A 58 30.70 -30.97 -47.35
CA GLY A 58 29.53 -31.87 -47.40
C GLY A 58 28.98 -32.27 -46.04
N ASN A 59 27.89 -32.98 -46.01
CA ASN A 59 27.23 -33.43 -44.81
C ASN A 59 28.06 -34.57 -44.18
N ILE A 60 28.92 -34.22 -43.22
CA ILE A 60 29.81 -35.16 -42.50
C ILE A 60 29.01 -36.37 -41.95
N TYR A 61 27.73 -36.16 -41.60
CA TYR A 61 26.85 -37.22 -41.09
C TYR A 61 26.40 -38.22 -42.16
N GLU A 62 26.57 -37.93 -43.44
CA GLU A 62 26.29 -38.84 -44.53
C GLU A 62 27.45 -39.82 -44.85
N ASN A 63 28.63 -39.62 -44.23
CA ASN A 63 29.74 -40.53 -44.35
C ASN A 63 29.55 -41.72 -43.40
N PRO A 64 29.39 -42.95 -43.92
CA PRO A 64 29.15 -44.15 -43.11
C PRO A 64 30.29 -44.46 -42.13
N ASN A 65 31.49 -43.96 -42.37
CA ASN A 65 32.65 -44.16 -41.51
C ASN A 65 32.89 -43.00 -40.52
N TYR A 66 32.01 -42.01 -40.52
CA TYR A 66 32.16 -40.87 -39.59
C TYR A 66 31.52 -41.16 -38.22
N ASN A 67 32.35 -41.18 -37.20
CA ASN A 67 31.88 -41.26 -35.83
C ASN A 67 31.93 -39.87 -35.17
N PRO A 68 30.79 -39.22 -34.96
CA PRO A 68 30.73 -37.90 -34.37
C PRO A 68 31.11 -37.89 -32.89
N HIS A 69 31.05 -39.06 -32.26
CA HIS A 69 31.24 -39.15 -30.81
C HIS A 69 32.71 -39.14 -30.41
N CYS A 70 33.04 -38.36 -29.37
CA CYS A 70 34.39 -38.29 -28.81
C CYS A 70 34.50 -39.15 -27.53
N PRO A 71 35.35 -40.20 -27.50
CA PRO A 71 35.48 -41.06 -26.34
C PRO A 71 35.93 -40.31 -25.03
N LYS A 72 36.51 -39.12 -25.16
CA LYS A 72 36.85 -38.27 -24.01
C LYS A 72 35.59 -37.74 -23.32
N LEU A 73 34.45 -37.62 -24.00
CA LEU A 73 33.20 -37.18 -23.43
C LEU A 73 32.46 -38.26 -22.63
N GLU A 74 32.95 -39.50 -22.64
CA GLU A 74 32.46 -40.58 -21.79
C GLU A 74 33.05 -40.51 -20.38
N LYS A 75 34.09 -39.73 -20.22
CA LYS A 75 34.78 -39.51 -18.95
C LYS A 75 34.56 -38.12 -18.42
N THR A 76 34.55 -38.00 -17.09
CA THR A 76 34.48 -36.69 -16.41
C THR A 76 35.58 -35.76 -16.93
N PRO A 77 35.28 -34.47 -17.17
CA PRO A 77 34.12 -33.71 -16.83
C PRO A 77 32.98 -33.67 -17.88
N TYR A 78 32.98 -34.56 -18.89
CA TYR A 78 31.94 -34.69 -19.95
C TYR A 78 31.80 -33.46 -20.87
N VAL A 79 32.80 -32.57 -20.87
CA VAL A 79 32.85 -31.34 -21.67
C VAL A 79 34.22 -31.17 -22.32
N CYS A 80 34.27 -30.33 -23.34
CA CYS A 80 35.46 -30.06 -24.13
C CYS A 80 36.25 -28.81 -23.62
N ASN A 81 35.91 -28.27 -22.45
CA ASN A 81 36.69 -27.20 -21.83
C ASN A 81 38.13 -27.72 -21.59
N GLY A 82 39.14 -26.89 -21.87
CA GLY A 82 40.53 -27.26 -21.71
C GLY A 82 41.08 -28.33 -22.68
N CYS A 83 40.30 -28.84 -23.62
CA CYS A 83 40.74 -29.84 -24.58
C CYS A 83 41.78 -29.27 -25.55
N LYS A 84 43.02 -29.82 -25.54
CA LYS A 84 44.16 -29.36 -26.38
C LYS A 84 43.88 -29.46 -27.89
N SER A 85 43.03 -30.40 -28.30
CA SER A 85 42.71 -30.61 -29.71
C SER A 85 41.44 -29.87 -30.17
N ARG A 86 41.01 -28.85 -29.42
CA ARG A 86 39.72 -28.17 -29.64
C ARG A 86 39.67 -27.46 -31.00
N SER A 87 40.79 -26.82 -31.42
CA SER A 87 40.85 -26.09 -32.71
C SER A 87 40.60 -26.98 -33.93
N ASP A 88 41.17 -28.18 -33.93
CA ASP A 88 41.13 -29.08 -35.09
C ASP A 88 40.16 -30.23 -34.94
N CYS A 89 39.35 -30.21 -33.89
CA CYS A 89 38.41 -31.29 -33.61
C CYS A 89 37.24 -31.30 -34.59
N ARG A 90 37.08 -32.45 -35.28
CA ARG A 90 35.98 -32.71 -36.22
C ARG A 90 34.81 -33.48 -35.60
N LYS A 91 34.79 -33.64 -34.26
CA LYS A 91 33.77 -34.35 -33.51
C LYS A 91 32.80 -33.37 -32.87
N GLU A 92 31.64 -33.90 -32.45
CA GLU A 92 30.68 -33.12 -31.63
C GLU A 92 31.33 -32.64 -30.37
N ARG A 93 30.97 -31.42 -29.96
CA ARG A 93 31.55 -30.78 -28.81
C ARG A 93 30.48 -30.36 -27.81
N TYR A 94 30.81 -30.51 -26.54
CA TYR A 94 30.02 -30.02 -25.44
C TYR A 94 30.90 -29.08 -24.63
N THR A 95 30.46 -27.86 -24.41
CA THR A 95 31.24 -26.85 -23.67
C THR A 95 30.37 -26.26 -22.56
N TYR A 96 30.94 -26.12 -21.41
CA TYR A 96 30.29 -25.40 -20.29
C TYR A 96 30.64 -23.91 -20.36
N TYR A 97 29.63 -23.05 -20.23
CA TYR A 97 29.75 -21.59 -20.18
C TYR A 97 29.01 -21.06 -18.96
N ALA A 98 29.73 -20.43 -18.03
CA ALA A 98 29.20 -19.89 -16.78
C ALA A 98 28.07 -18.89 -17.00
N ARG A 99 28.23 -18.00 -18.01
CA ARG A 99 27.21 -16.99 -18.34
C ARG A 99 25.89 -17.63 -18.81
N LYS A 100 25.98 -18.61 -19.72
CA LYS A 100 24.78 -19.31 -20.19
C LYS A 100 24.09 -20.08 -19.06
N ALA A 101 24.86 -20.73 -18.20
CA ALA A 101 24.36 -21.48 -17.06
C ALA A 101 23.63 -20.53 -16.07
N ASP A 102 24.17 -19.34 -15.86
CA ASP A 102 23.56 -18.33 -14.98
C ASP A 102 22.30 -17.72 -15.59
N ASP A 103 22.31 -17.43 -16.89
CA ASP A 103 21.15 -16.94 -17.62
C ASP A 103 20.00 -17.97 -17.60
N THR A 104 20.32 -19.25 -17.86
CA THR A 104 19.35 -20.37 -17.75
C THR A 104 18.78 -20.48 -16.32
N TYR A 105 19.62 -20.36 -15.30
CA TYR A 105 19.17 -20.38 -13.91
C TYR A 105 18.22 -19.22 -13.60
N LYS A 106 18.56 -18.00 -14.06
CA LYS A 106 17.70 -16.82 -13.89
C LYS A 106 16.37 -16.97 -14.61
N GLU A 107 16.39 -17.54 -15.82
CA GLU A 107 15.17 -17.83 -16.58
C GLU A 107 14.28 -18.84 -15.85
N ILE A 108 14.81 -19.98 -15.42
CA ILE A 108 14.06 -21.01 -14.68
C ILE A 108 13.47 -20.40 -13.41
N LYS A 109 14.25 -19.61 -12.66
CA LYS A 109 13.80 -18.92 -11.45
C LYS A 109 12.71 -17.88 -11.73
N SER A 110 12.80 -17.19 -12.87
CA SER A 110 11.78 -16.23 -13.32
C SER A 110 10.51 -16.95 -13.76
N GLN A 111 10.63 -18.03 -14.52
CA GLN A 111 9.50 -18.82 -15.00
C GLN A 111 8.76 -19.53 -13.87
N ALA A 112 9.48 -20.08 -12.88
CA ALA A 112 8.90 -20.69 -11.69
C ALA A 112 8.06 -19.70 -10.85
N ARG A 113 8.34 -18.39 -10.98
CA ARG A 113 7.61 -17.31 -10.29
C ARG A 113 6.48 -16.71 -11.14
N ARG A 114 6.37 -17.06 -12.42
CA ARG A 114 5.33 -16.54 -13.33
C ARG A 114 4.03 -17.31 -13.27
N GLY A 115 4.02 -18.47 -12.65
CA GLY A 115 2.82 -19.30 -12.51
C GLY A 115 1.80 -18.70 -11.55
N ILE A 116 0.53 -18.99 -11.81
CA ILE A 116 -0.58 -18.76 -10.88
C ILE A 116 -0.52 -19.91 -9.88
N ASN A 117 -0.24 -19.61 -8.62
CA ASN A 117 -0.20 -20.61 -7.55
C ASN A 117 -1.59 -20.75 -6.87
N LEU A 118 -2.64 -20.82 -7.71
CA LEU A 118 -4.03 -21.01 -7.29
C LEU A 118 -4.68 -22.07 -8.14
N THR A 119 -5.46 -22.93 -7.52
CA THR A 119 -6.32 -23.89 -8.20
C THR A 119 -7.56 -23.22 -8.81
N PRO A 120 -8.21 -23.79 -9.81
CA PRO A 120 -9.46 -23.25 -10.35
C PRO A 120 -10.58 -23.11 -9.29
N GLU A 121 -10.60 -23.99 -8.28
CA GLU A 121 -11.56 -23.97 -7.18
C GLU A 121 -11.30 -22.78 -6.24
N GLU A 122 -10.04 -22.48 -5.91
CA GLU A 122 -9.65 -21.31 -5.14
C GLU A 122 -9.98 -20.01 -5.88
N VAL A 123 -9.69 -19.94 -7.19
CA VAL A 123 -10.05 -18.79 -8.04
C VAL A 123 -11.57 -18.58 -8.03
N TYR A 124 -12.34 -19.65 -8.16
CA TYR A 124 -13.80 -19.59 -8.12
C TYR A 124 -14.31 -19.07 -6.76
N LYS A 125 -13.77 -19.59 -5.64
CA LYS A 125 -14.09 -19.14 -4.29
C LYS A 125 -13.77 -17.66 -4.08
N ILE A 126 -12.58 -17.22 -4.55
CA ILE A 126 -12.15 -15.80 -4.50
C ILE A 126 -13.14 -14.93 -5.29
N ASN A 127 -13.49 -15.32 -6.51
CA ASN A 127 -14.40 -14.55 -7.35
C ASN A 127 -15.78 -14.39 -6.72
N ILE A 128 -16.38 -15.46 -6.22
CA ILE A 128 -17.73 -15.39 -5.59
C ILE A 128 -17.72 -14.50 -4.36
N THR A 129 -16.70 -14.62 -3.53
CA THR A 129 -16.65 -13.89 -2.25
C THR A 129 -16.23 -12.43 -2.43
N LEU A 130 -15.13 -12.18 -3.19
CA LEU A 130 -14.53 -10.85 -3.23
C LEU A 130 -15.11 -9.92 -4.31
N THR A 131 -15.65 -10.45 -5.41
CA THR A 131 -16.19 -9.59 -6.48
C THR A 131 -17.29 -8.63 -5.95
N PRO A 132 -18.29 -9.08 -5.18
CA PRO A 132 -19.31 -8.17 -4.64
C PRO A 132 -18.72 -7.15 -3.65
N LEU A 133 -17.73 -7.52 -2.85
CA LEU A 133 -17.09 -6.64 -1.87
C LEU A 133 -16.24 -5.56 -2.55
N ILE A 134 -15.48 -5.93 -3.57
CA ILE A 134 -14.71 -5.00 -4.40
C ILE A 134 -15.64 -4.01 -5.12
N LYS A 135 -16.79 -4.50 -5.64
CA LYS A 135 -17.82 -3.63 -6.24
C LYS A 135 -18.46 -2.66 -5.26
N LYS A 136 -18.46 -2.95 -3.96
CA LYS A 136 -18.82 -2.00 -2.89
C LYS A 136 -17.72 -0.96 -2.61
N GLY A 137 -16.56 -1.02 -3.27
CA GLY A 137 -15.43 -0.12 -3.08
C GLY A 137 -14.55 -0.45 -1.88
N GLN A 138 -14.65 -1.65 -1.32
CA GLN A 138 -13.82 -2.05 -0.18
C GLN A 138 -12.33 -2.09 -0.56
N THR A 139 -11.48 -1.65 0.37
CA THR A 139 -10.03 -1.61 0.13
C THR A 139 -9.41 -2.99 0.28
N ILE A 140 -8.32 -3.25 -0.45
CA ILE A 140 -7.60 -4.54 -0.38
C ILE A 140 -7.16 -4.86 1.06
N ASN A 141 -6.75 -3.85 1.83
CA ASN A 141 -6.37 -4.05 3.24
C ASN A 141 -7.53 -4.59 4.08
N HIS A 142 -8.72 -4.03 3.89
CA HIS A 142 -9.92 -4.48 4.59
C HIS A 142 -10.28 -5.92 4.23
N LEU A 143 -10.18 -6.29 2.95
CA LEU A 143 -10.42 -7.67 2.48
C LEU A 143 -9.43 -8.66 3.08
N TYR A 144 -8.13 -8.35 3.11
CA TYR A 144 -7.11 -9.23 3.70
C TYR A 144 -7.28 -9.46 5.20
N ILE A 145 -7.77 -8.46 5.92
CA ILE A 145 -7.99 -8.57 7.37
C ILE A 145 -9.20 -9.45 7.66
N ASN A 146 -10.28 -9.32 6.88
CA ASN A 146 -11.54 -9.99 7.17
C ASN A 146 -11.69 -11.36 6.48
N HIS A 147 -10.89 -11.64 5.42
CA HIS A 147 -10.93 -12.91 4.67
C HIS A 147 -9.55 -13.59 4.58
N PRO A 148 -8.84 -13.82 5.71
CA PRO A 148 -7.50 -14.42 5.69
C PRO A 148 -7.51 -15.88 5.22
N ASP A 149 -8.65 -16.58 5.35
CA ASP A 149 -8.85 -17.96 4.89
C ASP A 149 -8.94 -18.11 3.37
N ILE A 150 -9.23 -17.02 2.66
CA ILE A 150 -9.34 -16.95 1.20
C ILE A 150 -8.11 -16.28 0.59
N LEU A 151 -7.51 -15.34 1.30
CA LEU A 151 -6.37 -14.53 0.86
C LEU A 151 -5.10 -14.92 1.66
N ASP A 152 -4.69 -16.18 1.57
CA ASP A 152 -3.49 -16.72 2.23
C ASP A 152 -2.17 -16.38 1.53
N PHE A 153 -2.22 -15.65 0.42
CA PHE A 153 -1.08 -15.21 -0.36
C PHE A 153 -0.81 -13.70 -0.25
N SER A 154 0.37 -13.25 -0.67
CA SER A 154 0.81 -11.86 -0.46
C SER A 154 0.02 -10.84 -1.28
N LYS A 155 -0.15 -9.61 -0.76
CA LYS A 155 -0.76 -8.48 -1.48
C LYS A 155 -0.10 -8.21 -2.86
N PRO A 156 1.24 -8.25 -3.03
CA PRO A 156 1.86 -8.17 -4.35
C PRO A 156 1.41 -9.27 -5.32
N SER A 157 1.24 -10.51 -4.84
CA SER A 157 0.72 -11.61 -5.66
C SER A 157 -0.72 -11.35 -6.09
N PHE A 158 -1.56 -10.81 -5.18
CA PHE A 158 -2.93 -10.40 -5.51
C PHE A 158 -2.96 -9.40 -6.66
N TYR A 159 -2.19 -8.31 -6.57
CA TYR A 159 -2.11 -7.33 -7.65
C TYR A 159 -1.62 -7.93 -8.98
N ASN A 160 -0.66 -8.85 -8.93
CA ASN A 160 -0.17 -9.54 -10.11
C ASN A 160 -1.28 -10.41 -10.74
N TYR A 161 -2.06 -11.12 -9.94
CA TYR A 161 -3.18 -11.94 -10.43
C TYR A 161 -4.29 -11.08 -11.03
N VAL A 162 -4.63 -9.96 -10.39
CA VAL A 162 -5.59 -8.98 -10.93
C VAL A 162 -5.12 -8.41 -12.27
N ASN A 163 -3.85 -8.00 -12.37
CA ASN A 163 -3.28 -7.44 -13.59
C ASN A 163 -3.20 -8.46 -14.73
N ASN A 164 -3.03 -9.74 -14.38
CA ASN A 164 -3.00 -10.85 -15.37
C ASN A 164 -4.41 -11.38 -15.72
N GLY A 165 -5.48 -10.80 -15.16
CA GLY A 165 -6.85 -11.19 -15.46
C GLY A 165 -7.24 -12.58 -14.94
N VAL A 166 -6.66 -13.01 -13.81
CA VAL A 166 -6.97 -14.29 -13.17
C VAL A 166 -8.36 -14.28 -12.52
N PHE A 167 -8.81 -13.11 -12.06
CA PHE A 167 -10.07 -12.91 -11.39
C PHE A 167 -11.10 -12.18 -12.28
N ASP A 168 -12.38 -12.25 -11.91
CA ASP A 168 -13.47 -11.58 -12.61
C ASP A 168 -13.45 -10.06 -12.44
N PHE A 169 -12.85 -9.56 -11.36
CA PHE A 169 -12.65 -8.13 -11.11
C PHE A 169 -11.33 -7.64 -11.74
N LYS A 170 -11.31 -6.38 -12.13
CA LYS A 170 -10.22 -5.74 -12.87
C LYS A 170 -9.57 -4.61 -12.05
N PRO A 171 -8.37 -4.13 -12.44
CA PRO A 171 -7.75 -2.98 -11.78
C PRO A 171 -8.65 -1.74 -11.66
N ILE A 172 -9.55 -1.50 -12.62
CA ILE A 172 -10.48 -0.35 -12.63
C ILE A 172 -11.54 -0.42 -11.52
N ASP A 173 -11.82 -1.61 -10.99
CA ASP A 173 -12.80 -1.80 -9.92
C ASP A 173 -12.30 -1.31 -8.54
N PHE A 174 -11.02 -0.91 -8.46
CA PHE A 174 -10.41 -0.43 -7.22
C PHE A 174 -10.34 1.10 -7.16
N PRO A 175 -10.57 1.71 -5.98
CA PRO A 175 -10.79 3.17 -5.85
C PRO A 175 -9.55 4.06 -6.10
N ARG A 176 -8.33 3.52 -6.30
CA ARG A 176 -7.08 4.32 -6.35
C ARG A 176 -6.30 4.28 -7.67
N ILE A 177 -6.94 4.02 -8.78
CA ILE A 177 -6.21 3.85 -10.06
C ILE A 177 -5.78 5.17 -10.69
N VAL A 178 -6.52 6.28 -10.49
CA VAL A 178 -6.23 7.56 -11.14
C VAL A 178 -5.84 8.63 -10.13
N LYS A 179 -4.64 9.21 -10.27
CA LYS A 179 -4.19 10.37 -9.48
C LYS A 179 -4.28 11.65 -10.31
N TYR A 180 -5.03 12.66 -9.83
CA TYR A 180 -5.11 13.97 -10.47
C TYR A 180 -4.04 14.92 -9.94
N LYS A 181 -3.45 15.76 -10.84
CA LYS A 181 -2.46 16.76 -10.50
C LYS A 181 -3.12 17.95 -9.77
N LYS A 182 -2.58 18.36 -8.61
CA LYS A 182 -3.09 19.53 -7.86
C LYS A 182 -2.85 20.84 -8.64
N ARG A 183 -3.82 21.76 -8.62
CA ARG A 183 -3.67 23.14 -9.14
C ARG A 183 -3.17 24.05 -8.02
N ASN A 184 -2.28 25.00 -8.36
CA ASN A 184 -1.77 26.00 -7.42
C ASN A 184 -2.78 27.15 -7.27
N ASN A 185 -3.07 27.55 -6.05
CA ASN A 185 -3.93 28.67 -5.70
C ASN A 185 -3.12 29.92 -5.33
N SER A 186 -3.69 31.12 -5.58
CA SER A 186 -3.07 32.43 -5.37
C SER A 186 -3.05 32.87 -3.90
N ASN A 187 -2.05 33.72 -3.53
CA ASN A 187 -1.83 34.25 -2.19
C ASN A 187 -2.79 35.40 -1.84
N ASN A 188 -3.57 35.23 -0.78
CA ASN A 188 -4.29 36.34 -0.13
C ASN A 188 -3.49 36.86 1.07
N ARG A 189 -3.39 38.21 1.23
CA ARG A 189 -2.75 38.86 2.38
C ARG A 189 -3.71 38.86 3.60
N ARG A 190 -3.22 38.46 4.77
CA ARG A 190 -3.97 38.43 6.04
C ARG A 190 -4.27 39.81 6.57
N SER A 191 -5.47 39.98 7.18
CA SER A 191 -5.86 41.18 7.93
C SER A 191 -5.09 41.29 9.24
N ARG A 192 -5.14 42.47 9.90
CA ARG A 192 -4.51 42.71 11.23
C ARG A 192 -5.17 41.84 12.31
N LYS A 193 -6.51 41.73 12.32
CA LYS A 193 -7.30 40.94 13.29
C LYS A 193 -6.97 39.44 13.18
N GLU A 194 -6.80 38.92 11.99
CA GLU A 194 -6.39 37.52 11.75
C GLU A 194 -5.00 37.21 12.33
N ARG A 195 -4.09 38.20 12.36
CA ARG A 195 -2.76 38.02 12.95
C ARG A 195 -2.78 37.97 14.49
N GLU A 196 -3.67 38.72 15.13
CA GLU A 196 -3.84 38.74 16.60
C GLU A 196 -4.37 37.40 17.11
N ILE A 197 -5.31 36.76 16.39
CA ILE A 197 -5.85 35.43 16.73
C ILE A 197 -4.77 34.35 16.77
N LEU A 198 -3.75 34.45 15.91
CA LEU A 198 -2.67 33.48 15.78
C LEU A 198 -1.57 33.61 16.87
N ILE A 199 -1.64 34.60 17.77
CA ILE A 199 -0.66 34.73 18.86
C ILE A 199 -0.83 33.58 19.85
N GLY A 200 0.25 32.79 20.06
CA GLY A 200 0.23 31.62 20.93
C GLY A 200 -0.53 30.41 20.36
N ARG A 201 -0.94 30.45 19.08
CA ARG A 201 -1.71 29.38 18.42
C ARG A 201 -1.12 28.93 17.08
N LYS A 202 0.15 29.24 16.82
CA LYS A 202 0.84 28.80 15.60
C LYS A 202 1.21 27.32 15.66
N TYR A 203 1.61 26.75 14.55
CA TYR A 203 2.06 25.36 14.50
C TYR A 203 3.31 25.11 15.38
N THR A 204 4.18 26.11 15.54
CA THR A 204 5.32 26.05 16.50
C THR A 204 4.82 25.87 17.93
N ASP A 205 3.81 26.65 18.35
CA ASP A 205 3.22 26.57 19.68
C ASP A 205 2.51 25.22 19.89
N PHE A 206 1.85 24.70 18.84
CA PHE A 206 1.27 23.35 18.83
C PHE A 206 2.33 22.27 19.06
N THR A 207 3.48 22.35 18.39
CA THR A 207 4.54 21.32 18.53
C THR A 207 5.16 21.33 19.93
N GLU A 208 5.37 22.50 20.51
CA GLU A 208 5.86 22.65 21.86
C GLU A 208 4.82 22.14 22.88
N PHE A 209 3.56 22.54 22.73
CA PHE A 209 2.48 22.13 23.61
C PHE A 209 2.27 20.62 23.62
N THR A 210 2.23 20.00 22.45
CA THR A 210 2.05 18.53 22.32
C THR A 210 3.24 17.74 22.82
N SER A 211 4.46 18.26 22.67
CA SER A 211 5.67 17.61 23.22
C SER A 211 5.65 17.57 24.75
N ASN A 212 5.09 18.60 25.39
CA ASN A 212 4.93 18.67 26.84
C ASN A 212 3.70 17.90 27.36
N ASN A 213 2.75 17.57 26.48
CA ASN A 213 1.49 16.90 26.81
C ASN A 213 1.19 15.73 25.84
N PRO A 214 1.99 14.65 25.83
CA PRO A 214 1.91 13.58 24.82
C PRO A 214 0.65 12.72 24.92
N ASP A 215 0.01 12.70 26.09
CA ASP A 215 -1.17 11.87 26.34
C ASP A 215 -2.48 12.49 25.86
N LEU A 216 -2.50 13.79 25.62
CA LEU A 216 -3.70 14.49 25.17
C LEU A 216 -4.14 14.01 23.77
N ASN A 217 -5.44 14.07 23.53
CA ASN A 217 -6.01 13.73 22.24
C ASN A 217 -5.89 14.91 21.27
N ILE A 218 -5.44 14.62 20.06
CA ILE A 218 -5.29 15.61 18.99
C ILE A 218 -6.35 15.34 17.92
N ILE A 219 -7.12 16.35 17.60
CA ILE A 219 -8.09 16.36 16.51
C ILE A 219 -7.54 17.22 15.38
N GLU A 220 -7.55 16.72 14.16
CA GLU A 220 -7.41 17.54 12.96
C GLU A 220 -8.80 17.98 12.50
N MET A 221 -8.97 19.28 12.26
CA MET A 221 -10.23 19.87 11.82
C MET A 221 -10.06 20.53 10.47
N ASP A 222 -11.04 20.30 9.56
CA ASP A 222 -11.03 20.89 8.22
C ASP A 222 -12.46 21.00 7.67
N THR A 223 -12.62 21.81 6.61
CA THR A 223 -13.85 21.86 5.82
C THR A 223 -13.66 21.20 4.46
N VAL A 224 -14.69 20.49 3.98
CA VAL A 224 -14.72 19.89 2.66
C VAL A 224 -15.84 20.53 1.87
N CYS A 225 -15.50 21.29 0.81
CA CYS A 225 -16.46 21.94 -0.06
C CYS A 225 -16.85 21.02 -1.23
N GLY A 226 -18.09 21.16 -1.68
CA GLY A 226 -18.65 20.50 -2.84
C GLY A 226 -18.38 21.23 -4.15
N LEU A 227 -19.44 21.65 -4.83
CA LEU A 227 -19.40 22.46 -6.05
C LEU A 227 -18.91 23.87 -5.73
N GLN A 228 -18.20 24.52 -6.66
CA GLN A 228 -17.52 25.78 -6.40
C GLN A 228 -18.48 26.94 -6.12
N ASP A 229 -19.71 26.88 -6.64
CA ASP A 229 -20.74 27.94 -6.54
C ASP A 229 -21.78 27.65 -5.46
N GLU A 230 -21.57 26.60 -4.63
CA GLU A 230 -22.44 26.24 -3.51
C GLU A 230 -21.80 26.62 -2.17
N SER A 231 -22.64 27.08 -1.24
CA SER A 231 -22.23 27.43 0.14
C SER A 231 -22.09 26.20 1.02
N ASP A 232 -22.81 25.13 0.72
CA ASP A 232 -22.86 23.89 1.50
C ASP A 232 -21.49 23.20 1.56
N CYS A 233 -21.08 22.86 2.76
CA CYS A 233 -19.82 22.15 3.00
C CYS A 233 -19.94 21.19 4.18
N PHE A 234 -18.92 20.40 4.40
CA PHE A 234 -18.80 19.52 5.57
C PHE A 234 -17.73 20.03 6.50
N LEU A 235 -18.02 20.12 7.80
CA LEU A 235 -17.02 20.18 8.84
C LEU A 235 -16.57 18.75 9.16
N THR A 236 -15.28 18.49 9.15
CA THR A 236 -14.70 17.19 9.46
C THR A 236 -13.78 17.30 10.67
N LEU A 237 -13.92 16.37 11.61
CA LEU A 237 -13.08 16.21 12.79
C LEU A 237 -12.44 14.84 12.76
N LEU A 238 -11.12 14.74 12.87
CA LEU A 238 -10.38 13.48 12.84
C LEU A 238 -9.47 13.35 14.07
N TRP A 239 -9.68 12.34 14.88
CA TRP A 239 -8.79 11.98 15.99
C TRP A 239 -7.52 11.30 15.47
N ARG A 240 -6.34 11.84 15.75
CA ARG A 240 -5.07 11.29 15.26
C ARG A 240 -4.79 9.87 15.76
N LYS A 241 -5.08 9.57 17.03
CA LYS A 241 -4.79 8.27 17.65
C LYS A 241 -5.65 7.14 17.05
N SER A 242 -6.96 7.35 16.98
CA SER A 242 -7.94 6.36 16.51
C SER A 242 -8.22 6.43 15.01
N LYS A 243 -7.87 7.54 14.33
CA LYS A 243 -8.27 7.86 12.95
C LYS A 243 -9.80 7.88 12.76
N PHE A 244 -10.52 7.98 13.86
CA PHE A 244 -11.96 8.14 13.87
C PHE A 244 -12.31 9.52 13.34
N MET A 245 -13.34 9.60 12.51
CA MET A 245 -13.79 10.85 11.89
C MET A 245 -15.25 11.13 12.22
N LEU A 246 -15.59 12.39 12.41
CA LEU A 246 -16.96 12.90 12.39
C LEU A 246 -17.12 13.83 11.19
N ILE A 247 -18.31 13.86 10.64
CA ILE A 247 -18.70 14.74 9.52
C ILE A 247 -20.00 15.44 9.87
N PHE A 248 -19.99 16.76 9.81
CA PHE A 248 -21.17 17.59 10.06
C PHE A 248 -21.52 18.40 8.82
N LYS A 249 -22.79 18.42 8.45
CA LYS A 249 -23.32 19.25 7.39
C LYS A 249 -23.37 20.71 7.85
N LEU A 250 -22.75 21.60 7.07
CA LEU A 250 -22.86 23.03 7.22
C LEU A 250 -23.62 23.62 6.03
N GLU A 251 -24.51 24.59 6.27
CA GLU A 251 -25.22 25.33 5.22
C GLU A 251 -24.32 26.35 4.54
N SER A 252 -23.28 26.80 5.25
CA SER A 252 -22.28 27.74 4.74
C SER A 252 -20.95 27.60 5.48
N GLN A 253 -19.86 27.99 4.82
CA GLN A 253 -18.51 27.98 5.39
C GLN A 253 -18.29 29.24 6.23
N THR A 254 -18.97 29.35 7.38
CA THR A 254 -18.94 30.51 8.29
C THR A 254 -18.57 30.10 9.72
N THR A 255 -18.11 31.08 10.50
CA THR A 255 -17.85 30.93 11.94
C THR A 255 -19.08 30.49 12.69
N ASP A 256 -20.26 31.06 12.37
CA ASP A 256 -21.52 30.79 13.06
C ASP A 256 -21.94 29.32 12.92
N GLU A 257 -21.75 28.74 11.73
CA GLU A 257 -22.06 27.34 11.48
C GLU A 257 -21.09 26.40 12.25
N VAL A 258 -19.80 26.71 12.29
CA VAL A 258 -18.84 25.96 13.10
C VAL A 258 -19.18 26.07 14.58
N THR A 259 -19.44 27.27 15.07
CA THR A 259 -19.86 27.54 16.46
C THR A 259 -21.12 26.75 16.82
N ARG A 260 -22.12 26.70 15.93
CA ARG A 260 -23.33 25.89 16.10
C ARG A 260 -23.02 24.41 16.36
N ILE A 261 -22.09 23.83 15.57
CA ILE A 261 -21.69 22.42 15.74
C ILE A 261 -20.98 22.20 17.10
N PHE A 262 -20.04 23.09 17.48
CA PHE A 262 -19.34 22.96 18.77
C PHE A 262 -20.32 23.08 19.94
N LYS A 263 -21.31 23.97 19.85
CA LYS A 263 -22.37 24.08 20.87
C LYS A 263 -23.20 22.80 20.99
N ILE A 264 -23.55 22.17 19.88
CA ILE A 264 -24.27 20.87 19.88
C ILE A 264 -23.39 19.82 20.58
N LEU A 265 -22.10 19.70 20.23
CA LEU A 265 -21.18 18.73 20.80
C LEU A 265 -20.96 18.94 22.29
N GLN A 266 -20.81 20.20 22.72
CA GLN A 266 -20.63 20.59 24.15
C GLN A 266 -21.86 20.26 25.00
N ASN A 267 -23.07 20.33 24.42
CA ASN A 267 -24.31 19.97 25.10
C ASN A 267 -24.60 18.47 25.08
N LEU A 268 -24.14 17.77 24.07
CA LEU A 268 -24.45 16.36 23.86
C LEU A 268 -23.50 15.44 24.68
N ILE A 269 -22.23 15.82 24.79
CA ILE A 269 -21.18 14.98 25.39
C ILE A 269 -20.97 15.44 26.85
N PRO A 270 -20.91 14.51 27.82
CA PRO A 270 -20.54 14.85 29.21
C PRO A 270 -19.22 15.62 29.28
N LEU A 271 -19.15 16.65 30.13
CA LEU A 271 -18.05 17.62 30.11
C LEU A 271 -16.67 17.01 30.32
N ASP A 272 -16.56 16.05 31.21
CA ASP A 272 -15.31 15.31 31.49
C ASP A 272 -14.84 14.51 30.25
N VAL A 273 -15.76 13.85 29.56
CA VAL A 273 -15.49 13.13 28.32
C VAL A 273 -15.12 14.12 27.21
N TYR A 274 -15.85 15.23 27.10
CA TYR A 274 -15.57 16.28 26.12
C TYR A 274 -14.14 16.82 26.27
N LYS A 275 -13.72 17.19 27.49
CA LYS A 275 -12.37 17.68 27.79
C LYS A 275 -11.29 16.70 27.41
N ASN A 276 -11.53 15.39 27.62
CA ASN A 276 -10.59 14.35 27.26
C ASN A 276 -10.52 14.17 25.74
N LEU A 277 -11.66 14.06 25.07
CA LEU A 277 -11.71 13.79 23.63
C LEU A 277 -11.28 14.99 22.79
N PHE A 278 -11.64 16.21 23.20
CA PHE A 278 -11.41 17.46 22.46
C PHE A 278 -10.26 18.30 23.08
N SER A 279 -9.25 17.65 23.64
CA SER A 279 -8.15 18.32 24.33
C SER A 279 -7.39 19.32 23.45
N ILE A 280 -7.08 18.93 22.21
CA ILE A 280 -6.32 19.73 21.25
C ILE A 280 -6.97 19.64 19.87
N ILE A 281 -7.17 20.79 19.23
CA ILE A 281 -7.66 20.89 17.84
C ILE A 281 -6.61 21.60 16.99
N LEU A 282 -6.23 21.00 15.87
CA LEU A 282 -5.36 21.59 14.87
C LEU A 282 -6.14 21.82 13.58
N THR A 283 -6.19 23.08 13.12
CA THR A 283 -6.94 23.45 11.92
C THR A 283 -6.09 24.26 10.92
N ASN A 284 -6.65 24.55 9.75
CA ASN A 284 -6.07 25.50 8.80
C ASN A 284 -6.41 26.94 9.19
N ASN A 285 -5.97 27.92 8.37
CA ASN A 285 -6.27 29.32 8.58
C ASN A 285 -7.55 29.77 7.84
N GLY A 286 -8.59 28.92 7.82
CA GLY A 286 -9.89 29.29 7.27
C GLY A 286 -10.62 30.30 8.18
N HIS A 287 -11.37 31.25 7.59
CA HIS A 287 -12.06 32.26 8.40
C HIS A 287 -13.15 31.65 9.29
N GLU A 288 -13.72 30.51 8.87
CA GLU A 288 -14.73 29.75 9.62
C GLU A 288 -14.24 29.27 10.99
N PHE A 289 -12.94 29.26 11.24
CA PHE A 289 -12.33 28.82 12.50
C PHE A 289 -11.83 29.98 13.37
N PHE A 290 -12.13 31.24 13.03
CA PHE A 290 -11.60 32.40 13.73
C PHE A 290 -12.43 32.86 14.95
N ASP A 291 -13.58 32.25 15.20
CA ASP A 291 -14.24 32.37 16.50
C ASP A 291 -13.65 31.37 17.51
N VAL A 292 -12.43 31.69 17.94
CA VAL A 292 -11.63 30.81 18.80
C VAL A 292 -12.33 30.58 20.16
N ASN A 293 -12.96 31.60 20.74
CA ASN A 293 -13.61 31.49 22.05
C ASN A 293 -14.75 30.47 22.02
N SER A 294 -15.54 30.42 20.96
CA SER A 294 -16.64 29.46 20.82
C SER A 294 -16.18 28.01 20.65
N ILE A 295 -14.91 27.79 20.23
CA ILE A 295 -14.31 26.47 20.13
C ILE A 295 -13.60 26.07 21.41
N GLU A 296 -12.82 27.01 22.02
CA GLU A 296 -11.99 26.74 23.19
C GLU A 296 -12.77 26.74 24.53
N CYS A 297 -13.89 27.44 24.58
CA CYS A 297 -14.66 27.59 25.84
C CYS A 297 -16.08 27.04 25.69
N ILE A 298 -16.63 26.54 26.80
CA ILE A 298 -18.05 26.25 26.92
C ILE A 298 -18.81 27.58 26.83
N GLN A 299 -19.71 27.72 25.88
CA GLN A 299 -20.40 28.98 25.59
C GLN A 299 -21.23 29.52 26.77
N ASP A 300 -21.85 28.61 27.54
CA ASP A 300 -22.74 28.99 28.63
C ASP A 300 -21.99 29.35 29.92
N THR A 301 -20.81 28.76 30.18
CA THR A 301 -20.04 28.95 31.44
C THR A 301 -18.75 29.74 31.26
N GLY A 302 -18.25 29.85 30.02
CA GLY A 302 -16.95 30.42 29.72
C GLY A 302 -15.76 29.54 30.15
N GLU A 303 -16.03 28.29 30.57
CA GLU A 303 -14.99 27.36 30.99
C GLU A 303 -14.12 26.91 29.83
N TYR A 304 -12.79 27.01 29.99
CA TYR A 304 -11.81 26.61 28.99
C TYR A 304 -11.68 25.08 28.93
N VAL A 305 -11.88 24.47 27.74
CA VAL A 305 -11.97 23.01 27.59
C VAL A 305 -11.12 22.45 26.46
N THR A 306 -10.64 23.28 25.55
CA THR A 306 -9.95 22.86 24.32
C THR A 306 -8.83 23.81 23.96
N HIS A 307 -7.72 23.35 23.45
CA HIS A 307 -6.65 24.17 22.88
C HIS A 307 -6.73 24.15 21.35
N LEU A 308 -6.94 25.33 20.73
CA LEU A 308 -7.01 25.46 19.27
C LEU A 308 -5.68 25.98 18.70
N PHE A 309 -5.14 25.27 17.70
CA PHE A 309 -3.94 25.68 16.99
C PHE A 309 -4.19 25.73 15.48
N PHE A 310 -3.37 26.53 14.80
CA PHE A 310 -3.46 26.74 13.36
C PHE A 310 -2.20 26.28 12.64
N CYS A 311 -2.38 25.57 11.53
CA CYS A 311 -1.30 25.19 10.63
C CYS A 311 -0.66 26.43 9.98
N ASP A 312 0.59 26.29 9.56
CA ASP A 312 1.23 27.30 8.70
C ASP A 312 0.54 27.36 7.34
N PRO A 313 0.52 28.55 6.71
CA PRO A 313 -0.09 28.71 5.39
C PRO A 313 0.54 27.77 4.36
N HIS A 314 -0.28 27.12 3.57
CA HIS A 314 0.14 26.20 2.49
C HIS A 314 0.92 24.95 2.95
N MET A 315 0.94 24.65 4.25
CA MET A 315 1.60 23.48 4.84
C MET A 315 0.60 22.37 5.14
N SER A 316 -0.05 21.84 4.11
CA SER A 316 -1.06 20.78 4.24
C SER A 316 -0.54 19.50 4.91
N CYS A 317 0.77 19.24 4.84
CA CYS A 317 1.40 18.10 5.50
C CYS A 317 1.28 18.12 7.03
N GLN A 318 1.05 19.30 7.66
CA GLN A 318 0.87 19.45 9.12
C GLN A 318 -0.43 18.82 9.63
N LYS A 319 -1.44 18.63 8.74
CA LYS A 319 -2.69 17.90 8.99
C LYS A 319 -2.95 16.80 7.92
N GLY A 320 -1.92 16.06 7.59
CA GLY A 320 -1.95 15.08 6.52
C GLY A 320 -2.88 13.87 6.79
N MET A 321 -3.27 13.61 8.04
CA MET A 321 -4.16 12.50 8.36
C MET A 321 -5.60 12.78 7.91
N ILE A 322 -6.13 13.98 8.18
CA ILE A 322 -7.48 14.34 7.74
C ILE A 322 -7.55 14.44 6.22
N GLU A 323 -6.53 15.01 5.56
CA GLU A 323 -6.46 15.07 4.10
C GLU A 323 -6.52 13.67 3.45
N LYS A 324 -5.81 12.71 4.05
CA LYS A 324 -5.87 11.31 3.60
C LYS A 324 -7.24 10.67 3.85
N ASN A 325 -7.94 11.03 4.91
CA ASN A 325 -9.28 10.53 5.19
C ASN A 325 -10.33 11.16 4.28
N HIS A 326 -10.13 12.40 3.83
CA HIS A 326 -10.98 13.02 2.82
C HIS A 326 -10.99 12.24 1.48
N GLU A 327 -9.96 11.43 1.20
CA GLU A 327 -9.99 10.54 0.04
C GLU A 327 -11.15 9.54 0.12
N PHE A 328 -11.50 9.04 1.31
CA PHE A 328 -12.65 8.12 1.48
C PHE A 328 -13.98 8.82 1.22
N ILE A 329 -14.12 10.08 1.65
CA ILE A 329 -15.28 10.91 1.30
C ILE A 329 -15.37 11.03 -0.23
N ARG A 330 -14.22 11.22 -0.91
CA ARG A 330 -14.15 11.39 -2.37
C ARG A 330 -14.37 10.12 -3.17
N TYR A 331 -14.34 8.93 -2.56
CA TYR A 331 -14.77 7.69 -3.21
C TYR A 331 -16.30 7.61 -3.32
N ILE A 332 -17.01 8.21 -2.37
CA ILE A 332 -18.48 8.24 -2.32
C ILE A 332 -19.01 9.51 -3.02
N LEU A 333 -18.47 10.65 -2.68
CA LEU A 333 -18.81 11.96 -3.25
C LEU A 333 -17.64 12.50 -4.05
N SER A 334 -17.66 12.35 -5.36
CA SER A 334 -16.57 12.79 -6.24
C SER A 334 -16.34 14.30 -6.13
N LYS A 335 -15.13 14.76 -6.48
CA LYS A 335 -14.80 16.18 -6.45
C LYS A 335 -15.68 16.95 -7.43
N GLY A 336 -16.36 18.02 -6.94
CA GLY A 336 -17.30 18.81 -7.71
C GLY A 336 -18.73 18.27 -7.66
N SER A 337 -19.04 17.28 -6.82
CA SER A 337 -20.42 16.92 -6.52
C SER A 337 -21.09 18.01 -5.69
N SER A 338 -22.40 18.23 -5.93
CA SER A 338 -23.25 19.09 -5.10
C SER A 338 -23.49 18.49 -3.74
N PHE A 339 -23.35 19.28 -2.67
CA PHE A 339 -23.68 18.86 -1.31
C PHE A 339 -25.06 19.34 -0.85
N LYS A 340 -25.78 20.10 -1.68
CA LYS A 340 -27.04 20.74 -1.34
C LYS A 340 -28.14 19.75 -0.92
N LYS A 341 -28.15 18.55 -1.51
CA LYS A 341 -29.13 17.51 -1.21
C LYS A 341 -28.71 16.55 -0.10
N ILE A 342 -27.44 16.62 0.33
CA ILE A 342 -26.91 15.76 1.38
C ILE A 342 -27.45 16.23 2.72
N THR A 343 -27.99 15.31 3.51
CA THR A 343 -28.52 15.55 4.85
C THR A 343 -27.45 15.21 5.92
N GLN A 344 -27.75 15.48 7.21
CA GLN A 344 -26.86 15.04 8.29
C GLN A 344 -26.88 13.50 8.41
N GLU A 345 -28.03 12.87 8.20
CA GLU A 345 -28.15 11.40 8.19
C GLU A 345 -27.28 10.76 7.11
N ASP A 346 -27.18 11.37 5.92
CA ASP A 346 -26.26 10.94 4.87
C ASP A 346 -24.79 11.07 5.32
N CYS A 347 -24.46 12.15 6.03
CA CYS A 347 -23.12 12.33 6.62
C CYS A 347 -22.83 11.27 7.68
N ASP A 348 -23.80 10.95 8.54
CA ASP A 348 -23.68 9.90 9.57
C ASP A 348 -23.51 8.52 8.91
N LEU A 349 -24.27 8.21 7.87
CA LEU A 349 -24.15 6.97 7.10
C LEU A 349 -22.76 6.86 6.43
N LEU A 350 -22.29 7.94 5.83
CA LEU A 350 -20.98 8.02 5.18
C LEU A 350 -19.86 7.79 6.19
N VAL A 351 -19.90 8.47 7.33
CA VAL A 351 -18.84 8.37 8.34
C VAL A 351 -18.84 7.00 9.03
N ASN A 352 -19.99 6.37 9.23
CA ASN A 352 -20.08 5.05 9.81
C ASN A 352 -19.40 4.00 8.93
N ASN A 353 -19.56 4.07 7.60
CA ASN A 353 -18.85 3.22 6.67
C ASN A 353 -17.34 3.47 6.69
N ILE A 354 -16.90 4.73 6.71
CA ILE A 354 -15.47 5.09 6.77
C ILE A 354 -14.83 4.63 8.10
N ASN A 355 -15.52 4.80 9.23
CA ASN A 355 -15.01 4.43 10.54
C ASN A 355 -15.00 2.91 10.77
N SER A 356 -15.80 2.14 10.05
CA SER A 356 -15.83 0.67 10.14
C SER A 356 -14.80 -0.01 9.23
N LEU A 357 -14.06 0.75 8.40
CA LEU A 357 -13.05 0.22 7.50
C LEU A 357 -11.77 -0.15 8.26
N CYS A 358 -11.38 -1.41 8.26
CA CYS A 358 -10.13 -1.88 8.87
C CYS A 358 -8.89 -1.26 8.21
N ARG A 359 -7.88 -0.91 9.01
CA ARG A 359 -6.68 -0.22 8.56
C ARG A 359 -5.40 -0.87 9.07
N ASP A 360 -4.42 -1.11 8.20
CA ASP A 360 -3.10 -1.63 8.58
C ASP A 360 -2.42 -0.77 9.65
N SER A 361 -2.59 0.56 9.56
CA SER A 361 -1.99 1.53 10.50
C SER A 361 -2.66 1.55 11.89
N LEU A 362 -3.71 0.77 12.10
CA LEU A 362 -4.36 0.51 13.39
C LEU A 362 -4.25 -0.98 13.77
N ASN A 363 -3.21 -1.67 13.26
CA ASN A 363 -2.99 -3.10 13.49
C ASN A 363 -4.22 -3.96 13.11
N GLY A 364 -4.85 -3.62 11.97
CA GLY A 364 -6.01 -4.33 11.46
C GLY A 364 -7.36 -3.90 12.08
N LYS A 365 -7.37 -3.04 13.09
CA LYS A 365 -8.63 -2.53 13.67
C LYS A 365 -9.24 -1.44 12.77
N SER A 366 -10.54 -1.27 12.91
CA SER A 366 -11.25 -0.12 12.37
C SER A 366 -11.08 1.13 13.24
N PRO A 367 -11.24 2.35 12.71
CA PRO A 367 -11.30 3.56 13.51
C PRO A 367 -12.37 3.52 14.62
N TYR A 368 -13.53 2.88 14.36
CA TYR A 368 -14.57 2.69 15.35
C TYR A 368 -14.06 1.87 16.56
N GLU A 369 -13.44 0.72 16.29
CA GLU A 369 -12.85 -0.13 17.35
C GLU A 369 -11.71 0.59 18.09
N ALA A 370 -10.91 1.38 17.37
CA ALA A 370 -9.84 2.16 17.97
C ALA A 370 -10.39 3.30 18.86
N MET A 371 -11.55 3.88 18.51
CA MET A 371 -12.19 4.94 19.32
C MET A 371 -12.75 4.41 20.63
N LEU A 372 -13.19 3.16 20.70
CA LEU A 372 -13.66 2.51 21.93
C LEU A 372 -12.58 2.39 23.03
N PHE A 373 -11.29 2.60 22.69
CA PHE A 373 -10.21 2.73 23.70
C PHE A 373 -10.13 4.14 24.29
N LEU A 374 -10.79 5.15 23.69
CA LEU A 374 -10.78 6.54 24.11
C LEU A 374 -12.07 6.95 24.84
N CYS A 375 -13.19 6.32 24.49
CA CYS A 375 -14.50 6.61 25.10
C CYS A 375 -15.42 5.37 25.01
N ASP A 376 -16.47 5.40 25.84
CA ASP A 376 -17.48 4.36 25.85
C ASP A 376 -18.35 4.38 24.59
N GLU A 377 -18.89 3.22 24.22
CA GLU A 377 -19.81 3.07 23.06
C GLU A 377 -21.04 3.96 23.18
N SER A 378 -21.52 4.25 24.39
CA SER A 378 -22.65 5.16 24.63
C SER A 378 -22.40 6.55 24.05
N ILE A 379 -21.17 7.06 24.12
CA ILE A 379 -20.80 8.36 23.54
C ILE A 379 -20.86 8.30 22.01
N LEU A 380 -20.39 7.19 21.40
CA LEU A 380 -20.47 7.02 19.95
C LEU A 380 -21.92 6.96 19.49
N LYS A 381 -22.80 6.31 20.24
CA LYS A 381 -24.25 6.25 19.95
C LYS A 381 -24.90 7.62 20.04
N LEU A 382 -24.53 8.46 21.03
CA LEU A 382 -24.97 9.86 21.11
C LEU A 382 -24.59 10.67 19.86
N LEU A 383 -23.45 10.34 19.25
CA LEU A 383 -22.96 10.97 18.03
C LEU A 383 -23.47 10.30 16.74
N ASN A 384 -24.50 9.45 16.80
CA ASN A 384 -25.03 8.65 15.71
C ASN A 384 -23.99 7.77 15.02
N CYS A 385 -22.92 7.39 15.74
CA CYS A 385 -21.87 6.54 15.21
C CYS A 385 -22.13 5.08 15.56
N HIS A 386 -22.21 4.26 14.51
CA HIS A 386 -22.50 2.83 14.61
C HIS A 386 -21.46 2.00 13.85
N TYR A 387 -21.15 0.83 14.38
CA TYR A 387 -20.28 -0.12 13.69
C TYR A 387 -21.03 -0.80 12.54
N ILE A 388 -20.44 -0.78 11.36
CA ILE A 388 -20.92 -1.54 10.19
C ILE A 388 -20.10 -2.82 10.08
N LYS A 389 -20.76 -3.96 9.87
CA LYS A 389 -20.06 -5.24 9.69
C LYS A 389 -19.13 -5.18 8.48
N PRO A 390 -18.00 -5.92 8.50
CA PRO A 390 -16.98 -5.82 7.45
C PRO A 390 -17.53 -5.99 6.03
N ASP A 391 -18.35 -7.00 5.79
CA ASP A 391 -18.90 -7.30 4.45
C ASP A 391 -20.03 -6.34 4.01
N GLU A 392 -20.55 -5.55 4.95
CA GLU A 392 -21.62 -4.57 4.70
C GLU A 392 -21.05 -3.17 4.38
N VAL A 393 -19.76 -2.92 4.65
CA VAL A 393 -19.09 -1.62 4.39
C VAL A 393 -19.17 -1.27 2.90
N VAL A 394 -19.68 -0.08 2.60
CA VAL A 394 -19.81 0.48 1.24
C VAL A 394 -19.01 1.78 1.14
N LEU A 395 -18.11 1.87 0.15
CA LEU A 395 -17.23 3.03 -0.07
C LEU A 395 -17.24 3.49 -1.54
N ASN A 396 -18.42 3.55 -2.11
CA ASN A 396 -18.63 4.10 -3.44
C ASN A 396 -19.94 4.92 -3.51
N ASP A 397 -20.24 5.48 -4.67
CA ASP A 397 -21.37 6.36 -4.90
C ASP A 397 -22.75 5.68 -4.74
N SER A 398 -22.82 4.35 -4.64
CA SER A 398 -24.09 3.64 -4.39
C SER A 398 -24.59 3.80 -2.95
N LEU A 399 -23.73 4.20 -2.00
CA LEU A 399 -24.07 4.36 -0.59
C LEU A 399 -25.20 5.39 -0.38
N LEU A 400 -25.19 6.50 -1.11
CA LEU A 400 -26.13 7.62 -0.97
C LEU A 400 -27.25 7.63 -2.04
N LYS A 401 -27.34 6.58 -2.86
CA LYS A 401 -28.36 6.44 -3.91
C LYS A 401 -29.54 5.55 -3.52
N GLN A 402 -29.61 5.15 -2.26
CA GLN A 402 -30.68 4.28 -1.75
C GLN A 402 -31.95 5.05 -1.49
#